data_0c88da3bc7745cf3cebac9383e1c7587
#
_entry.id   0c88da3bc7745cf3cebac9383e1c7587
#
_cell.length_a   1.000
_cell.length_b   1.000
_cell.length_c   1.000
_cell.angle_alpha   90.00
_cell.angle_beta   90.00
_cell.angle_gamma   90.00
#
_symmetry.space_group_name_H-M   'P 1'
#
loop_
_entity.id
_entity.type
_entity.pdbx_description
1 polymer ?
#
loop_
_entity_poly.entity_id
_entity_poly.type
_entity_poly.pdbx_seq_one_letter_code
_entity_poly.pdbx_strand_id
1 'polypeptide(L)'
;MIMGDEIVKKNKYEIDMCNGSIMDKLISFSLPLMLSGILQLMFNAVDIVVVGRFSGSEALAAVGSTTALINVFTNLFIGISLGANVLAARFYAAGKDEEMSETVHTSILLALISGIIMAVLGVIFARICLELMDTPEDVIDLSTLYMRIYFLGMPFFMLYNYGAAILRAVGDTKRPLVFLIISGCANALLNLFFVIICHLSVAGVGIGTVISQLISCILVLRCLYQTEGSYQLRFSSLSINMEYLKQIFQVGLPAGIQSTVINFSNVLLQSSVNSFGSIAMAGYTAANNIFGFLYVSVNSVTQACMSFTSQNYGVRKPKRMDRVLVDCMILSFVVSFAMGCGAYFFGPQLLKIYTEDPKVIQCGMEILAYTTVTYFLCGQMDLFPGALRGMGRSGVPMILSIIGTVGLRIVWIFGIFPAHRSLKVLFISYPASWIFTIVMQVICFWFVRRKVHRQLLGENA
;
A
#
# COMPACT_ATOMS: atom_id res chain seq x y z
N MET A 1 33.20 18.14 33.86
CA MET A 1 33.63 17.61 32.57
C MET A 1 32.38 17.53 31.71
N ILE A 2 32.20 18.54 30.89
CA ILE A 2 30.98 18.79 30.13
C ILE A 2 31.10 17.89 28.87
N MET A 3 30.31 16.81 28.79
CA MET A 3 30.13 16.10 27.54
C MET A 3 29.24 16.96 26.67
N GLY A 4 29.83 17.45 25.59
CA GLY A 4 29.13 18.26 24.61
C GLY A 4 28.06 17.42 23.91
N ASP A 5 26.82 17.95 23.93
CA ASP A 5 25.75 17.54 23.04
C ASP A 5 26.22 17.78 21.59
N GLU A 6 26.74 16.77 20.93
CA GLU A 6 26.79 16.75 19.48
C GLU A 6 25.35 16.72 18.98
N ILE A 7 24.83 17.91 18.71
CA ILE A 7 23.57 18.09 17.99
C ILE A 7 23.81 17.50 16.60
N VAL A 8 23.48 16.21 16.43
CA VAL A 8 23.36 15.59 15.12
C VAL A 8 22.45 16.52 14.29
N LYS A 9 22.98 17.19 13.28
CA LYS A 9 22.22 18.07 12.40
C LYS A 9 21.10 17.24 11.77
N LYS A 10 19.88 17.33 12.33
CA LYS A 10 18.70 16.73 11.73
C LYS A 10 18.55 17.23 10.30
N ASN A 11 18.42 16.32 9.37
CA ASN A 11 18.23 16.66 7.97
C ASN A 11 16.91 17.45 7.83
N LYS A 12 16.89 18.48 6.97
CA LYS A 12 15.73 19.37 6.73
C LYS A 12 14.43 18.63 6.39
N TYR A 13 14.54 17.39 5.94
CA TYR A 13 13.39 16.56 5.51
C TYR A 13 12.85 15.65 6.60
N GLU A 14 13.55 15.49 7.71
CA GLU A 14 13.16 14.61 8.82
C GLU A 14 12.11 15.28 9.71
N ILE A 15 11.05 14.54 10.03
CA ILE A 15 10.00 14.98 10.95
C ILE A 15 10.25 14.33 12.31
N ASP A 16 10.39 15.14 13.36
CA ASP A 16 10.45 14.67 14.74
C ASP A 16 9.05 14.22 15.19
N MET A 17 8.82 12.92 15.24
CA MET A 17 7.53 12.33 15.61
C MET A 17 7.35 12.21 17.12
N CYS A 18 8.43 12.41 17.89
CA CYS A 18 8.45 12.15 19.33
C CYS A 18 8.17 13.39 20.20
N ASN A 19 8.21 14.59 19.63
CA ASN A 19 8.03 15.85 20.37
C ASN A 19 7.10 16.81 19.61
N GLY A 20 6.63 17.88 20.27
CA GLY A 20 5.79 18.94 19.66
C GLY A 20 4.37 18.48 19.24
N SER A 21 3.71 19.29 18.39
CA SER A 21 2.38 19.01 17.87
C SER A 21 2.33 17.72 17.05
N ILE A 22 1.33 16.88 17.32
CA ILE A 22 1.16 15.63 16.58
C ILE A 22 0.42 15.89 15.27
N MET A 23 -0.70 16.62 15.33
CA MET A 23 -1.58 16.83 14.17
C MET A 23 -0.86 17.48 12.98
N ASP A 24 -0.13 18.58 13.21
CA ASP A 24 0.59 19.28 12.14
C ASP A 24 1.62 18.37 11.46
N LYS A 25 2.31 17.57 12.28
CA LYS A 25 3.32 16.63 11.79
C LYS A 25 2.69 15.44 11.05
N LEU A 26 1.52 14.96 11.51
CA LEU A 26 0.76 13.93 10.81
C LEU A 26 0.31 14.42 9.44
N ILE A 27 -0.20 15.64 9.34
CA ILE A 27 -0.59 16.24 8.05
C ILE A 27 0.63 16.38 7.14
N SER A 28 1.73 16.94 7.66
CA SER A 28 2.98 17.11 6.89
C SER A 28 3.58 15.79 6.41
N PHE A 29 3.39 14.71 7.14
CA PHE A 29 3.84 13.36 6.79
C PHE A 29 2.88 12.67 5.83
N SER A 30 1.56 12.73 6.09
CA SER A 30 0.55 12.01 5.33
C SER A 30 0.30 12.60 3.95
N LEU A 31 0.37 13.94 3.80
CA LEU A 31 0.08 14.62 2.53
C LEU A 31 1.02 14.19 1.39
N PRO A 32 2.35 14.13 1.55
CA PRO A 32 3.22 13.62 0.49
C PRO A 32 2.97 12.13 0.18
N LEU A 33 2.58 11.32 1.16
CA LEU A 33 2.21 9.91 0.94
C LEU A 33 0.92 9.79 0.13
N MET A 34 -0.09 10.60 0.44
CA MET A 34 -1.33 10.67 -0.36
C MET A 34 -1.02 11.03 -1.81
N LEU A 35 -0.25 12.09 -2.02
CA LEU A 35 0.15 12.53 -3.35
C LEU A 35 0.93 11.44 -4.09
N SER A 36 1.85 10.74 -3.41
CA SER A 36 2.58 9.61 -3.99
C SER A 36 1.66 8.50 -4.48
N GLY A 37 0.68 8.11 -3.68
CA GLY A 37 -0.25 7.06 -4.06
C GLY A 37 -1.22 7.49 -5.17
N ILE A 38 -1.72 8.74 -5.14
CA ILE A 38 -2.54 9.30 -6.22
C ILE A 38 -1.74 9.31 -7.54
N LEU A 39 -0.49 9.75 -7.51
CA LEU A 39 0.38 9.74 -8.69
C LEU A 39 0.62 8.33 -9.22
N GLN A 40 0.81 7.33 -8.35
CA GLN A 40 0.93 5.94 -8.79
C GLN A 40 -0.31 5.46 -9.53
N LEU A 41 -1.52 5.78 -9.03
CA LEU A 41 -2.77 5.45 -9.73
C LEU A 41 -2.86 6.17 -11.08
N MET A 42 -2.45 7.44 -11.16
CA MET A 42 -2.44 8.19 -12.41
C MET A 42 -1.44 7.61 -13.43
N PHE A 43 -0.25 7.23 -13.00
CA PHE A 43 0.74 6.60 -13.90
C PHE A 43 0.26 5.25 -14.42
N ASN A 44 -0.35 4.41 -13.57
CA ASN A 44 -0.98 3.18 -14.02
C ASN A 44 -2.10 3.43 -15.05
N ALA A 45 -2.88 4.50 -14.85
CA ALA A 45 -3.92 4.88 -15.83
C ALA A 45 -3.29 5.35 -17.16
N VAL A 46 -2.18 6.08 -17.14
CA VAL A 46 -1.44 6.48 -18.35
C VAL A 46 -0.95 5.25 -19.10
N ASP A 47 -0.38 4.25 -18.41
CA ASP A 47 0.08 3.00 -19.03
C ASP A 47 -1.05 2.30 -19.79
N ILE A 48 -2.22 2.17 -19.15
CA ILE A 48 -3.42 1.56 -19.74
C ILE A 48 -3.91 2.35 -20.95
N VAL A 49 -3.94 3.69 -20.86
CA VAL A 49 -4.39 4.57 -21.98
C VAL A 49 -3.42 4.48 -23.15
N VAL A 50 -2.11 4.49 -22.91
CA VAL A 50 -1.11 4.40 -23.98
C VAL A 50 -1.23 3.07 -24.72
N VAL A 51 -1.33 1.96 -23.98
CA VAL A 51 -1.52 0.63 -24.60
C VAL A 51 -2.84 0.55 -25.37
N GLY A 52 -3.94 0.93 -24.74
CA GLY A 52 -5.26 0.82 -25.36
C GLY A 52 -5.43 1.67 -26.61
N ARG A 53 -4.83 2.85 -26.65
CA ARG A 53 -4.98 3.79 -27.77
C ARG A 53 -4.01 3.51 -28.93
N PHE A 54 -2.81 3.01 -28.65
CA PHE A 54 -1.76 2.87 -29.67
C PHE A 54 -1.40 1.43 -30.00
N SER A 55 -1.77 0.43 -29.16
CA SER A 55 -1.42 -0.98 -29.37
C SER A 55 -2.63 -1.90 -29.61
N GLY A 56 -3.85 -1.38 -29.48
CA GLY A 56 -5.08 -2.12 -29.74
C GLY A 56 -5.66 -2.89 -28.54
N SER A 57 -6.80 -3.54 -28.77
CA SER A 57 -7.60 -4.19 -27.72
C SER A 57 -6.93 -5.42 -27.12
N GLU A 58 -6.20 -6.22 -27.92
CA GLU A 58 -5.48 -7.41 -27.44
C GLU A 58 -4.36 -7.03 -26.46
N ALA A 59 -3.59 -5.99 -26.79
CA ALA A 59 -2.54 -5.47 -25.93
C ALA A 59 -3.11 -4.90 -24.61
N LEU A 60 -4.25 -4.21 -24.68
CA LEU A 60 -4.96 -3.70 -23.51
C LEU A 60 -5.44 -4.84 -22.62
N ALA A 61 -6.03 -5.89 -23.21
CA ALA A 61 -6.46 -7.08 -22.50
C ALA A 61 -5.28 -7.80 -21.83
N ALA A 62 -4.13 -7.86 -22.52
CA ALA A 62 -2.90 -8.47 -22.00
C ALA A 62 -2.39 -7.76 -20.75
N VAL A 63 -2.29 -6.44 -20.75
CA VAL A 63 -1.86 -5.65 -19.57
C VAL A 63 -2.90 -5.77 -18.45
N GLY A 64 -4.20 -5.70 -18.78
CA GLY A 64 -5.28 -5.77 -17.80
C GLY A 64 -5.33 -7.12 -17.07
N SER A 65 -5.21 -8.24 -17.79
CA SER A 65 -5.27 -9.59 -17.22
C SER A 65 -4.12 -9.89 -16.25
N THR A 66 -2.94 -9.31 -16.47
CA THR A 66 -1.76 -9.52 -15.63
C THR A 66 -1.75 -8.72 -14.33
N THR A 67 -2.50 -7.60 -14.27
CA THR A 67 -2.48 -6.67 -13.14
C THR A 67 -2.87 -7.34 -11.81
N ALA A 68 -3.87 -8.21 -11.83
CA ALA A 68 -4.34 -8.92 -10.63
C ALA A 68 -3.25 -9.84 -10.06
N LEU A 69 -2.57 -10.61 -10.92
CA LEU A 69 -1.47 -11.50 -10.53
C LEU A 69 -0.29 -10.71 -9.98
N ILE A 70 0.12 -9.65 -10.67
CA ILE A 70 1.22 -8.79 -10.24
C ILE A 70 0.92 -8.23 -8.85
N ASN A 71 -0.30 -7.74 -8.61
CA ASN A 71 -0.70 -7.19 -7.32
C ASN A 71 -0.68 -8.22 -6.18
N VAL A 72 -1.09 -9.47 -6.43
CA VAL A 72 -1.03 -10.53 -5.41
C VAL A 72 0.40 -10.76 -4.94
N PHE A 73 1.34 -10.89 -5.87
CA PHE A 73 2.73 -11.12 -5.53
C PHE A 73 3.40 -9.89 -4.90
N THR A 74 3.18 -8.70 -5.46
CA THR A 74 3.83 -7.47 -4.98
C THR A 74 3.33 -7.06 -3.60
N ASN A 75 2.03 -7.18 -3.31
CA ASN A 75 1.46 -6.78 -2.02
C ASN A 75 2.03 -7.57 -0.84
N LEU A 76 2.36 -8.86 -1.02
CA LEU A 76 3.01 -9.66 0.02
C LEU A 76 4.36 -9.04 0.42
N PHE A 77 5.20 -8.72 -0.55
CA PHE A 77 6.55 -8.20 -0.31
C PHE A 77 6.55 -6.72 0.09
N ILE A 78 5.60 -5.93 -0.43
CA ILE A 78 5.36 -4.56 0.08
C ILE A 78 4.97 -4.62 1.57
N GLY A 79 4.13 -5.58 1.95
CA GLY A 79 3.80 -5.81 3.36
C GLY A 79 5.04 -6.08 4.22
N ILE A 80 6.02 -6.86 3.74
CA ILE A 80 7.27 -7.11 4.45
C ILE A 80 8.08 -5.82 4.63
N SER A 81 8.07 -4.90 3.65
CA SER A 81 8.74 -3.60 3.77
C SER A 81 8.18 -2.71 4.89
N LEU A 82 6.90 -2.91 5.28
CA LEU A 82 6.34 -2.24 6.46
C LEU A 82 7.03 -2.69 7.76
N GLY A 83 7.46 -3.96 7.83
CA GLY A 83 8.26 -4.46 8.94
C GLY A 83 9.61 -3.74 9.05
N ALA A 84 10.28 -3.51 7.91
CA ALA A 84 11.51 -2.72 7.87
C ALA A 84 11.27 -1.27 8.35
N ASN A 85 10.17 -0.62 7.92
CA ASN A 85 9.80 0.70 8.40
C ASN A 85 9.60 0.75 9.92
N VAL A 86 8.85 -0.19 10.48
CA VAL A 86 8.57 -0.25 11.92
C VAL A 86 9.85 -0.42 12.72
N LEU A 87 10.73 -1.32 12.30
CA LEU A 87 11.97 -1.59 13.02
C LEU A 87 12.93 -0.40 12.94
N ALA A 88 13.13 0.15 11.75
CA ALA A 88 13.95 1.33 11.52
C ALA A 88 13.43 2.56 12.31
N ALA A 89 12.11 2.80 12.30
CA ALA A 89 11.51 3.90 13.05
C ALA A 89 11.75 3.79 14.56
N ARG A 90 11.69 2.57 15.09
CA ARG A 90 11.94 2.28 16.51
C ARG A 90 13.38 2.57 16.91
N PHE A 91 14.36 2.04 16.16
CA PHE A 91 15.77 2.23 16.47
C PHE A 91 16.24 3.66 16.25
N TYR A 92 15.76 4.30 15.16
CA TYR A 92 16.04 5.71 14.90
C TYR A 92 15.62 6.60 16.06
N ALA A 93 14.39 6.46 16.54
CA ALA A 93 13.88 7.27 17.64
C ALA A 93 14.56 6.96 18.98
N ALA A 94 14.98 5.71 19.20
CA ALA A 94 15.69 5.29 20.40
C ALA A 94 17.17 5.74 20.43
N GLY A 95 17.69 6.34 19.36
CA GLY A 95 19.10 6.72 19.23
C GLY A 95 20.04 5.52 19.18
N LYS A 96 19.57 4.39 18.68
CA LYS A 96 20.30 3.13 18.55
C LYS A 96 20.90 3.03 17.16
N ASP A 97 22.05 3.71 16.96
CA ASP A 97 22.64 3.93 15.64
C ASP A 97 23.17 2.66 15.00
N GLU A 98 23.76 1.75 15.79
CA GLU A 98 24.27 0.47 15.30
C GLU A 98 23.12 -0.43 14.83
N GLU A 99 22.09 -0.61 15.67
CA GLU A 99 20.91 -1.40 15.33
C GLU A 99 20.14 -0.81 14.15
N MET A 100 20.09 0.54 14.04
CA MET A 100 19.51 1.23 12.89
C MET A 100 20.30 0.94 11.61
N SER A 101 21.63 1.04 11.66
CA SER A 101 22.49 0.74 10.52
C SER A 101 22.34 -0.70 10.05
N GLU A 102 22.36 -1.67 10.97
CA GLU A 102 22.15 -3.09 10.63
C GLU A 102 20.76 -3.36 10.06
N THR A 103 19.73 -2.68 10.57
CA THR A 103 18.37 -2.77 10.04
C THR A 103 18.29 -2.26 8.59
N VAL A 104 18.98 -1.15 8.27
CA VAL A 104 19.05 -0.60 6.90
C VAL A 104 19.72 -1.60 5.96
N HIS A 105 20.90 -2.11 6.32
CA HIS A 105 21.65 -3.04 5.47
C HIS A 105 20.91 -4.37 5.28
N THR A 106 20.33 -4.93 6.36
CA THR A 106 19.47 -6.12 6.28
C THR A 106 18.26 -5.88 5.37
N SER A 107 17.61 -4.72 5.47
CA SER A 107 16.42 -4.38 4.67
C SER A 107 16.75 -4.24 3.17
N ILE A 108 17.86 -3.61 2.82
CA ILE A 108 18.28 -3.43 1.43
C ILE A 108 18.68 -4.78 0.80
N LEU A 109 19.41 -5.64 1.54
CA LEU A 109 19.72 -6.99 1.06
C LEU A 109 18.46 -7.86 0.92
N LEU A 110 17.53 -7.77 1.88
CA LEU A 110 16.25 -8.45 1.80
C LEU A 110 15.44 -8.00 0.58
N ALA A 111 15.44 -6.70 0.29
CA ALA A 111 14.79 -6.14 -0.91
C ALA A 111 15.39 -6.71 -2.20
N LEU A 112 16.71 -6.77 -2.28
CA LEU A 112 17.41 -7.31 -3.44
C LEU A 112 17.13 -8.80 -3.63
N ILE A 113 17.27 -9.60 -2.57
CA ILE A 113 17.03 -11.05 -2.61
C ILE A 113 15.57 -11.35 -2.94
N SER A 114 14.63 -10.70 -2.28
CA SER A 114 13.20 -10.89 -2.56
C SER A 114 12.83 -10.47 -3.98
N GLY A 115 13.41 -9.36 -4.48
CA GLY A 115 13.23 -8.90 -5.84
C GLY A 115 13.77 -9.90 -6.88
N ILE A 116 14.95 -10.48 -6.65
CA ILE A 116 15.54 -11.52 -7.53
C ILE A 116 14.68 -12.79 -7.49
N ILE A 117 14.25 -13.24 -6.31
CA ILE A 117 13.35 -14.40 -6.18
C ILE A 117 12.07 -14.16 -6.97
N MET A 118 11.46 -12.98 -6.82
CA MET A 118 10.25 -12.60 -7.56
C MET A 118 10.49 -12.54 -9.07
N ALA A 119 11.63 -12.01 -9.51
CA ALA A 119 11.99 -11.97 -10.93
C ALA A 119 12.08 -13.39 -11.51
N VAL A 120 12.82 -14.28 -10.85
CA VAL A 120 12.99 -15.66 -11.28
C VAL A 120 11.66 -16.42 -11.31
N LEU A 121 10.92 -16.37 -10.20
CA LEU A 121 9.62 -17.06 -10.11
C LEU A 121 8.61 -16.49 -11.12
N GLY A 122 8.54 -15.15 -11.24
CA GLY A 122 7.64 -14.48 -12.16
C GLY A 122 7.93 -14.81 -13.62
N VAL A 123 9.19 -14.86 -14.02
CA VAL A 123 9.57 -15.22 -15.41
C VAL A 123 9.26 -16.69 -15.72
N ILE A 124 9.53 -17.60 -14.77
CA ILE A 124 9.30 -19.05 -14.96
C ILE A 124 7.80 -19.36 -14.96
N PHE A 125 7.06 -18.87 -13.98
CA PHE A 125 5.68 -19.24 -13.74
C PHE A 125 4.65 -18.34 -14.44
N ALA A 126 5.05 -17.25 -15.12
CA ALA A 126 4.15 -16.31 -15.78
C ALA A 126 3.08 -17.01 -16.63
N ARG A 127 3.49 -17.89 -17.55
CA ARG A 127 2.59 -18.60 -18.45
C ARG A 127 1.66 -19.55 -17.69
N ILE A 128 2.20 -20.33 -16.77
CA ILE A 128 1.43 -21.29 -15.97
C ILE A 128 0.35 -20.58 -15.16
N CYS A 129 0.66 -19.43 -14.54
CA CYS A 129 -0.31 -18.64 -13.80
C CYS A 129 -1.44 -18.11 -14.70
N LEU A 130 -1.10 -17.67 -15.91
CA LEU A 130 -2.07 -17.16 -16.88
C LEU A 130 -2.97 -18.27 -17.45
N GLU A 131 -2.42 -19.47 -17.69
CA GLU A 131 -3.18 -20.65 -18.09
C GLU A 131 -4.16 -21.09 -16.99
N LEU A 132 -3.74 -21.06 -15.71
CA LEU A 132 -4.61 -21.35 -14.55
C LEU A 132 -5.73 -20.31 -14.34
N MET A 133 -5.59 -19.13 -14.94
CA MET A 133 -6.62 -18.08 -14.94
C MET A 133 -7.54 -18.14 -16.18
N ASP A 134 -7.45 -19.18 -16.99
CA ASP A 134 -8.20 -19.30 -18.26
C ASP A 134 -8.03 -18.07 -19.17
N THR A 135 -6.80 -17.54 -19.26
CA THR A 135 -6.49 -16.40 -20.16
C THR A 135 -6.66 -16.85 -21.61
N PRO A 136 -7.43 -16.10 -22.46
CA PRO A 136 -7.68 -16.47 -23.84
C PRO A 136 -6.40 -16.66 -24.68
N GLU A 137 -6.43 -17.61 -25.63
CA GLU A 137 -5.26 -17.97 -26.45
C GLU A 137 -4.72 -16.82 -27.31
N ASP A 138 -5.57 -15.92 -27.73
CA ASP A 138 -5.22 -14.72 -28.52
C ASP A 138 -4.44 -13.67 -27.71
N VAL A 139 -4.54 -13.70 -26.38
CA VAL A 139 -3.95 -12.70 -25.48
C VAL A 139 -2.81 -13.27 -24.65
N ILE A 140 -2.77 -14.58 -24.41
CA ILE A 140 -1.85 -15.23 -23.44
C ILE A 140 -0.36 -14.99 -23.76
N ASP A 141 0.01 -14.95 -25.01
CA ASP A 141 1.42 -14.74 -25.40
C ASP A 141 1.88 -13.31 -25.11
N LEU A 142 1.01 -12.31 -25.39
CA LEU A 142 1.28 -10.92 -25.05
C LEU A 142 1.28 -10.70 -23.54
N SER A 143 0.35 -11.31 -22.81
CA SER A 143 0.28 -11.28 -21.35
C SER A 143 1.53 -11.90 -20.72
N THR A 144 1.97 -13.03 -21.24
CA THR A 144 3.18 -13.73 -20.76
C THR A 144 4.43 -12.87 -20.97
N LEU A 145 4.56 -12.25 -22.15
CA LEU A 145 5.68 -11.37 -22.49
C LEU A 145 5.70 -10.15 -21.56
N TYR A 146 4.56 -9.46 -21.41
CA TYR A 146 4.45 -8.31 -20.51
C TYR A 146 4.81 -8.67 -19.07
N MET A 147 4.23 -9.77 -18.56
CA MET A 147 4.44 -10.22 -17.19
C MET A 147 5.91 -10.59 -16.95
N ARG A 148 6.57 -11.28 -17.88
CA ARG A 148 8.01 -11.61 -17.79
C ARG A 148 8.86 -10.35 -17.72
N ILE A 149 8.63 -9.38 -18.61
CA ILE A 149 9.35 -8.10 -18.60
C ILE A 149 9.13 -7.37 -17.28
N TYR A 150 7.89 -7.28 -16.83
CA TYR A 150 7.55 -6.62 -15.56
C TYR A 150 8.28 -7.25 -14.37
N PHE A 151 8.30 -8.58 -14.28
CA PHE A 151 8.98 -9.29 -13.18
C PHE A 151 10.50 -9.13 -13.22
N LEU A 152 11.13 -8.92 -14.37
CA LEU A 152 12.55 -8.55 -14.43
C LEU A 152 12.85 -7.21 -13.75
N GLY A 153 11.88 -6.32 -13.63
CA GLY A 153 11.97 -5.06 -12.89
C GLY A 153 11.81 -5.20 -11.38
N MET A 154 11.39 -6.36 -10.85
CA MET A 154 11.09 -6.55 -9.43
C MET A 154 12.25 -6.22 -8.48
N PRO A 155 13.51 -6.53 -8.77
CA PRO A 155 14.61 -6.11 -7.90
C PRO A 155 14.65 -4.59 -7.68
N PHE A 156 14.44 -3.80 -8.73
CA PHE A 156 14.43 -2.33 -8.66
C PHE A 156 13.20 -1.82 -7.90
N PHE A 157 12.04 -2.41 -8.16
CA PHE A 157 10.81 -2.10 -7.46
C PHE A 157 10.91 -2.36 -5.95
N MET A 158 11.47 -3.50 -5.56
CA MET A 158 11.65 -3.86 -4.15
C MET A 158 12.66 -2.93 -3.47
N LEU A 159 13.80 -2.67 -4.09
CA LEU A 159 14.81 -1.75 -3.55
C LEU A 159 14.23 -0.34 -3.32
N TYR A 160 13.41 0.17 -4.26
CA TYR A 160 12.72 1.43 -4.06
C TYR A 160 11.75 1.38 -2.86
N ASN A 161 10.92 0.35 -2.76
CA ASN A 161 9.92 0.25 -1.69
C ASN A 161 10.55 0.17 -0.29
N TYR A 162 11.61 -0.65 -0.13
CA TYR A 162 12.31 -0.77 1.15
C TYR A 162 13.12 0.49 1.47
N GLY A 163 13.79 1.09 0.49
CA GLY A 163 14.49 2.36 0.68
C GLY A 163 13.53 3.49 1.07
N ALA A 164 12.38 3.58 0.40
CA ALA A 164 11.33 4.53 0.77
C ALA A 164 10.73 4.22 2.16
N ALA A 165 10.65 2.94 2.58
CA ALA A 165 10.22 2.55 3.91
C ALA A 165 11.20 3.04 4.98
N ILE A 166 12.50 2.98 4.73
CA ILE A 166 13.54 3.52 5.63
C ILE A 166 13.43 5.05 5.73
N LEU A 167 13.26 5.75 4.61
CA LEU A 167 13.07 7.21 4.62
C LEU A 167 11.81 7.61 5.39
N ARG A 168 10.70 6.90 5.19
CA ARG A 168 9.48 7.12 5.98
C ARG A 168 9.69 6.85 7.48
N ALA A 169 10.52 5.89 7.83
CA ALA A 169 10.82 5.56 9.23
C ALA A 169 11.47 6.73 9.99
N VAL A 170 12.30 7.52 9.31
CA VAL A 170 12.94 8.74 9.86
C VAL A 170 12.11 10.02 9.67
N GLY A 171 10.91 9.91 9.09
CA GLY A 171 9.99 11.02 8.90
C GLY A 171 10.08 11.71 7.54
N ASP A 172 10.87 11.20 6.62
CA ASP A 172 10.99 11.78 5.29
C ASP A 172 10.04 11.12 4.29
N THR A 173 8.97 11.80 3.97
CA THR A 173 8.01 11.40 2.93
C THR A 173 8.12 12.24 1.66
N LYS A 174 8.87 13.36 1.71
CA LYS A 174 8.98 14.29 0.59
C LYS A 174 9.95 13.78 -0.48
N ARG A 175 11.12 13.28 -0.07
CA ARG A 175 12.10 12.75 -1.03
C ARG A 175 11.56 11.55 -1.83
N PRO A 176 10.92 10.52 -1.22
CA PRO A 176 10.24 9.45 -1.96
C PRO A 176 9.18 9.95 -2.95
N LEU A 177 8.40 10.99 -2.61
CA LEU A 177 7.46 11.62 -3.52
C LEU A 177 8.16 12.21 -4.75
N VAL A 178 9.25 12.96 -4.55
CA VAL A 178 10.03 13.54 -5.66
C VAL A 178 10.60 12.46 -6.57
N PHE A 179 11.13 11.37 -6.00
CA PHE A 179 11.65 10.25 -6.78
C PHE A 179 10.55 9.60 -7.63
N LEU A 180 9.35 9.47 -7.07
CA LEU A 180 8.20 8.94 -7.79
C LEU A 180 7.74 9.88 -8.92
N ILE A 181 7.74 11.20 -8.71
CA ILE A 181 7.42 12.16 -9.77
C ILE A 181 8.40 12.02 -10.93
N ILE A 182 9.70 11.99 -10.64
CA ILE A 182 10.74 11.88 -11.67
C ILE A 182 10.59 10.56 -12.44
N SER A 183 10.48 9.44 -11.72
CA SER A 183 10.35 8.12 -12.36
C SER A 183 9.04 7.95 -13.10
N GLY A 184 7.94 8.50 -12.59
CA GLY A 184 6.64 8.44 -13.26
C GLY A 184 6.55 9.29 -14.52
N CYS A 185 7.14 10.49 -14.51
CA CYS A 185 7.27 11.29 -15.73
C CYS A 185 8.15 10.57 -16.77
N ALA A 186 9.26 9.96 -16.33
CA ALA A 186 10.10 9.15 -17.21
C ALA A 186 9.33 7.94 -17.76
N ASN A 187 8.54 7.26 -16.94
CA ASN A 187 7.68 6.14 -17.37
C ASN A 187 6.72 6.57 -18.49
N ALA A 188 5.99 7.66 -18.30
CA ALA A 188 5.04 8.15 -19.32
C ALA A 188 5.75 8.48 -20.65
N LEU A 189 6.90 9.15 -20.58
CA LEU A 189 7.68 9.48 -21.78
C LEU A 189 8.27 8.24 -22.48
N LEU A 190 8.78 7.27 -21.70
CA LEU A 190 9.33 6.03 -22.22
C LEU A 190 8.24 5.15 -22.84
N ASN A 191 7.04 5.09 -22.23
CA ASN A 191 5.91 4.37 -22.80
C ASN A 191 5.52 4.94 -24.17
N LEU A 192 5.39 6.26 -24.27
CA LEU A 192 5.10 6.92 -25.56
C LEU A 192 6.21 6.64 -26.57
N PHE A 193 7.48 6.71 -26.17
CA PHE A 193 8.62 6.44 -27.04
C PHE A 193 8.63 4.98 -27.54
N PHE A 194 8.55 4.00 -26.64
CA PHE A 194 8.62 2.60 -27.03
C PHE A 194 7.38 2.11 -27.77
N VAL A 195 6.21 2.61 -27.42
CA VAL A 195 4.95 2.17 -28.07
C VAL A 195 4.75 2.86 -29.42
N ILE A 196 4.97 4.20 -29.50
CA ILE A 196 4.67 4.96 -30.72
C ILE A 196 5.83 4.95 -31.70
N ILE A 197 7.05 5.16 -31.23
CA ILE A 197 8.23 5.30 -32.12
C ILE A 197 8.87 3.93 -32.40
N CYS A 198 9.03 3.08 -31.37
CA CYS A 198 9.64 1.77 -31.54
C CYS A 198 8.65 0.66 -31.91
N HIS A 199 7.34 0.91 -31.85
CA HIS A 199 6.27 -0.05 -32.15
C HIS A 199 6.34 -1.36 -31.34
N LEU A 200 6.79 -1.30 -30.08
CA LEU A 200 7.01 -2.48 -29.23
C LEU A 200 5.76 -2.94 -28.48
N SER A 201 4.59 -2.28 -28.68
CA SER A 201 3.32 -2.66 -28.04
C SER A 201 3.44 -2.91 -26.53
N VAL A 202 2.95 -4.05 -26.01
CA VAL A 202 3.03 -4.41 -24.57
C VAL A 202 4.45 -4.49 -24.04
N ALA A 203 5.41 -4.95 -24.86
CA ALA A 203 6.80 -5.00 -24.46
C ALA A 203 7.37 -3.59 -24.21
N GLY A 204 6.94 -2.60 -25.00
CA GLY A 204 7.34 -1.20 -24.83
C GLY A 204 6.94 -0.63 -23.48
N VAL A 205 5.69 -0.87 -23.06
CA VAL A 205 5.20 -0.43 -21.74
C VAL A 205 5.91 -1.19 -20.60
N GLY A 206 6.12 -2.50 -20.76
CA GLY A 206 6.88 -3.29 -19.79
C GLY A 206 8.30 -2.75 -19.60
N ILE A 207 9.02 -2.48 -20.68
CA ILE A 207 10.39 -1.92 -20.65
C ILE A 207 10.39 -0.51 -20.05
N GLY A 208 9.44 0.36 -20.43
CA GLY A 208 9.29 1.69 -19.87
C GLY A 208 9.09 1.65 -18.35
N THR A 209 8.26 0.73 -17.87
CA THR A 209 8.04 0.50 -16.45
C THR A 209 9.31 0.03 -15.74
N VAL A 210 10.04 -0.93 -16.29
CA VAL A 210 11.30 -1.42 -15.70
C VAL A 210 12.34 -0.31 -15.60
N ILE A 211 12.51 0.48 -16.66
CA ILE A 211 13.46 1.61 -16.64
C ILE A 211 13.03 2.67 -15.61
N SER A 212 11.75 2.98 -15.50
CA SER A 212 11.27 3.93 -14.50
C SER A 212 11.48 3.43 -13.06
N GLN A 213 11.30 2.13 -12.82
CA GLN A 213 11.62 1.48 -11.55
C GLN A 213 13.12 1.54 -11.24
N LEU A 214 13.98 1.33 -12.25
CA LEU A 214 15.42 1.50 -12.09
C LEU A 214 15.79 2.94 -11.72
N ILE A 215 15.17 3.95 -12.34
CA ILE A 215 15.39 5.37 -12.00
C ILE A 215 15.03 5.63 -10.54
N SER A 216 13.85 5.21 -10.09
CA SER A 216 13.44 5.41 -8.69
C SER A 216 14.34 4.65 -7.70
N CYS A 217 14.80 3.46 -8.06
CA CYS A 217 15.77 2.66 -7.31
C CYS A 217 17.10 3.42 -7.15
N ILE A 218 17.67 3.92 -8.25
CA ILE A 218 18.93 4.68 -8.22
C ILE A 218 18.78 5.92 -7.35
N LEU A 219 17.68 6.66 -7.46
CA LEU A 219 17.44 7.87 -6.69
C LEU A 219 17.36 7.59 -5.19
N VAL A 220 16.63 6.54 -4.78
CA VAL A 220 16.50 6.21 -3.36
C VAL A 220 17.81 5.66 -2.77
N LEU A 221 18.53 4.80 -3.50
CA LEU A 221 19.81 4.27 -3.03
C LEU A 221 20.87 5.36 -2.95
N ARG A 222 20.95 6.25 -3.94
CA ARG A 222 21.83 7.44 -3.90
C ARG A 222 21.50 8.34 -2.71
N CYS A 223 20.21 8.54 -2.43
CA CYS A 223 19.77 9.32 -1.29
C CYS A 223 20.24 8.70 0.03
N LEU A 224 20.07 7.41 0.23
CA LEU A 224 20.53 6.69 1.43
C LEU A 224 22.06 6.67 1.53
N TYR A 225 22.78 6.54 0.43
CA TYR A 225 24.24 6.56 0.40
C TYR A 225 24.82 7.93 0.76
N GLN A 226 24.21 9.01 0.28
CA GLN A 226 24.66 10.39 0.52
C GLN A 226 24.21 10.97 1.86
N THR A 227 23.30 10.28 2.55
CA THR A 227 22.82 10.75 3.87
C THR A 227 23.89 10.47 4.93
N GLU A 228 24.17 11.46 5.77
CA GLU A 228 25.00 11.29 6.96
C GLU A 228 24.13 10.86 8.14
N GLY A 229 24.62 9.92 8.95
CA GLY A 229 23.93 9.45 10.15
C GLY A 229 23.66 7.93 10.18
N SER A 230 22.83 7.51 11.14
CA SER A 230 22.61 6.08 11.48
C SER A 230 21.90 5.27 10.37
N TYR A 231 21.22 5.93 9.44
CA TYR A 231 20.55 5.25 8.32
C TYR A 231 21.30 5.38 6.99
N GLN A 232 22.59 5.76 7.03
CA GLN A 232 23.44 5.78 5.85
C GLN A 232 23.63 4.37 5.28
N LEU A 233 23.40 4.21 3.98
CA LEU A 233 23.72 2.98 3.27
C LEU A 233 25.21 2.95 2.93
N ARG A 234 25.92 1.94 3.43
CA ARG A 234 27.33 1.68 3.11
C ARG A 234 27.43 0.33 2.43
N PHE A 235 27.76 0.31 1.15
CA PHE A 235 27.86 -0.94 0.37
C PHE A 235 28.90 -1.93 0.92
N SER A 236 29.95 -1.44 1.59
CA SER A 236 30.95 -2.27 2.25
C SER A 236 30.46 -2.98 3.52
N SER A 237 29.35 -2.50 4.09
CA SER A 237 28.79 -3.01 5.35
C SER A 237 27.51 -3.82 5.12
N LEU A 238 27.20 -4.18 3.88
CA LEU A 238 26.03 -4.96 3.58
C LEU A 238 26.12 -6.35 4.22
N SER A 239 25.23 -6.62 5.16
CA SER A 239 25.12 -7.88 5.88
C SER A 239 23.68 -8.15 6.28
N ILE A 240 23.32 -9.41 6.44
CA ILE A 240 22.01 -9.81 6.97
C ILE A 240 22.18 -10.16 8.44
N ASN A 241 21.55 -9.37 9.32
CA ASN A 241 21.40 -9.74 10.71
C ASN A 241 20.10 -10.55 10.86
N MET A 242 20.23 -11.83 11.22
CA MET A 242 19.10 -12.76 11.34
C MET A 242 18.09 -12.38 12.41
N GLU A 243 18.52 -11.68 13.45
CA GLU A 243 17.62 -11.21 14.50
C GLU A 243 16.69 -10.12 13.95
N TYR A 244 17.23 -9.13 13.24
CA TYR A 244 16.43 -8.05 12.65
C TYR A 244 15.62 -8.54 11.46
N LEU A 245 16.15 -9.46 10.67
CA LEU A 245 15.40 -10.14 9.61
C LEU A 245 14.14 -10.81 10.17
N LYS A 246 14.28 -11.58 11.27
CA LYS A 246 13.15 -12.21 11.94
C LYS A 246 12.13 -11.18 12.45
N GLN A 247 12.60 -10.07 13.04
CA GLN A 247 11.71 -9.01 13.51
C GLN A 247 10.98 -8.31 12.36
N ILE A 248 11.64 -8.07 11.22
CA ILE A 248 11.02 -7.53 10.00
C ILE A 248 9.91 -8.47 9.52
N PHE A 249 10.17 -9.77 9.44
CA PHE A 249 9.17 -10.76 9.04
C PHE A 249 8.01 -10.87 10.05
N GLN A 250 8.27 -10.80 11.35
CA GLN A 250 7.22 -10.86 12.37
C GLN A 250 6.17 -9.74 12.23
N VAL A 251 6.59 -8.57 11.74
CA VAL A 251 5.68 -7.45 11.51
C VAL A 251 5.17 -7.44 10.07
N GLY A 252 6.05 -7.62 9.12
CA GLY A 252 5.76 -7.41 7.71
C GLY A 252 5.02 -8.55 7.04
N LEU A 253 5.37 -9.80 7.32
CA LEU A 253 4.73 -10.95 6.71
C LEU A 253 3.22 -11.04 7.02
N PRO A 254 2.78 -10.88 8.29
CA PRO A 254 1.35 -10.82 8.57
C PRO A 254 0.64 -9.65 7.85
N ALA A 255 1.30 -8.50 7.70
CA ALA A 255 0.73 -7.36 6.97
C ALA A 255 0.55 -7.67 5.48
N GLY A 256 1.53 -8.32 4.86
CA GLY A 256 1.46 -8.75 3.46
C GLY A 256 0.37 -9.80 3.23
N ILE A 257 0.30 -10.81 4.09
CA ILE A 257 -0.77 -11.84 4.04
C ILE A 257 -2.14 -11.19 4.16
N GLN A 258 -2.32 -10.28 5.12
CA GLN A 258 -3.58 -9.55 5.29
C GLN A 258 -4.01 -8.83 4.00
N SER A 259 -3.09 -8.08 3.38
CA SER A 259 -3.39 -7.34 2.13
C SER A 259 -3.75 -8.29 0.99
N THR A 260 -3.04 -9.40 0.84
CA THR A 260 -3.30 -10.41 -0.20
C THR A 260 -4.68 -11.06 -0.02
N VAL A 261 -5.03 -11.46 1.21
CA VAL A 261 -6.31 -12.12 1.51
C VAL A 261 -7.50 -11.16 1.34
N ILE A 262 -7.33 -9.87 1.71
CA ILE A 262 -8.38 -8.85 1.48
C ILE A 262 -8.60 -8.65 -0.01
N ASN A 263 -7.55 -8.59 -0.83
CA ASN A 263 -7.69 -8.49 -2.28
C ASN A 263 -8.43 -9.69 -2.87
N PHE A 264 -8.17 -10.90 -2.39
CA PHE A 264 -8.94 -12.08 -2.79
C PHE A 264 -10.43 -11.97 -2.45
N SER A 265 -10.77 -11.40 -1.28
CA SER A 265 -12.17 -11.12 -0.93
C SER A 265 -12.87 -10.17 -1.91
N ASN A 266 -12.13 -9.18 -2.43
CA ASN A 266 -12.67 -8.27 -3.44
C ASN A 266 -12.98 -8.99 -4.76
N VAL A 267 -12.21 -10.02 -5.14
CA VAL A 267 -12.49 -10.87 -6.31
C VAL A 267 -13.78 -11.67 -6.14
N LEU A 268 -14.04 -12.21 -4.94
CA LEU A 268 -15.32 -12.90 -4.65
C LEU A 268 -16.51 -11.97 -4.80
N LEU A 269 -16.37 -10.72 -4.33
CA LEU A 269 -17.42 -9.72 -4.46
C LEU A 269 -17.64 -9.31 -5.91
N GLN A 270 -16.56 -9.14 -6.68
CA GLN A 270 -16.62 -8.90 -8.13
C GLN A 270 -17.39 -10.01 -8.85
N SER A 271 -17.13 -11.26 -8.52
CA SER A 271 -17.87 -12.40 -9.08
C SER A 271 -19.38 -12.32 -8.81
N SER A 272 -19.75 -11.86 -7.60
CA SER A 272 -21.17 -11.61 -7.27
C SER A 272 -21.78 -10.48 -8.07
N VAL A 273 -21.04 -9.39 -8.30
CA VAL A 273 -21.47 -8.27 -9.15
C VAL A 273 -21.66 -8.73 -10.59
N ASN A 274 -20.79 -9.59 -11.10
CA ASN A 274 -20.86 -10.11 -12.45
C ASN A 274 -22.20 -10.87 -12.73
N SER A 275 -22.81 -11.44 -11.69
CA SER A 275 -24.11 -12.12 -11.81
C SER A 275 -25.30 -11.18 -12.12
N PHE A 276 -25.10 -9.85 -12.03
CA PHE A 276 -26.12 -8.84 -12.41
C PHE A 276 -26.00 -8.37 -13.86
N GLY A 277 -25.00 -8.87 -14.60
CA GLY A 277 -24.79 -8.54 -16.01
C GLY A 277 -23.83 -7.38 -16.28
N SER A 278 -23.64 -7.06 -17.55
CA SER A 278 -22.61 -6.15 -18.04
C SER A 278 -22.72 -4.71 -17.52
N ILE A 279 -23.95 -4.21 -17.35
CA ILE A 279 -24.20 -2.85 -16.83
C ILE A 279 -23.69 -2.73 -15.39
N ALA A 280 -23.99 -3.73 -14.54
CA ALA A 280 -23.52 -3.75 -13.16
C ALA A 280 -21.98 -3.90 -13.06
N MET A 281 -21.39 -4.76 -13.91
CA MET A 281 -19.95 -4.91 -14.03
C MET A 281 -19.26 -3.59 -14.39
N ALA A 282 -19.76 -2.90 -15.41
CA ALA A 282 -19.21 -1.61 -15.85
C ALA A 282 -19.36 -0.53 -14.77
N GLY A 283 -20.53 -0.45 -14.12
CA GLY A 283 -20.77 0.48 -13.01
C GLY A 283 -19.87 0.23 -11.82
N TYR A 284 -19.67 -1.03 -11.44
CA TYR A 284 -18.75 -1.42 -10.36
C TYR A 284 -17.30 -1.10 -10.72
N THR A 285 -16.86 -1.40 -11.93
CA THR A 285 -15.49 -1.10 -12.37
C THR A 285 -15.19 0.39 -12.30
N ALA A 286 -16.12 1.24 -12.78
CA ALA A 286 -15.98 2.69 -12.69
C ALA A 286 -15.95 3.17 -11.22
N ALA A 287 -16.85 2.66 -10.37
CA ALA A 287 -16.87 2.99 -8.95
C ALA A 287 -15.59 2.51 -8.21
N ASN A 288 -15.08 1.33 -8.53
CA ASN A 288 -13.89 0.76 -7.92
C ASN A 288 -12.63 1.60 -8.21
N ASN A 289 -12.53 2.21 -9.39
CA ASN A 289 -11.45 3.16 -9.67
C ASN A 289 -11.53 4.40 -8.75
N ILE A 290 -12.73 4.90 -8.46
CA ILE A 290 -12.94 6.00 -7.51
C ILE A 290 -12.56 5.57 -6.10
N PHE A 291 -12.90 4.34 -5.69
CA PHE A 291 -12.48 3.78 -4.39
C PHE A 291 -10.97 3.69 -4.24
N GLY A 292 -10.23 3.46 -5.33
CA GLY A 292 -8.76 3.45 -5.32
C GLY A 292 -8.17 4.75 -4.77
N PHE A 293 -8.69 5.91 -5.18
CA PHE A 293 -8.24 7.23 -4.68
C PHE A 293 -8.59 7.43 -3.19
N LEU A 294 -9.78 7.00 -2.77
CA LEU A 294 -10.18 7.04 -1.35
C LEU A 294 -9.27 6.16 -0.50
N TYR A 295 -9.02 4.94 -0.96
CA TYR A 295 -8.18 3.97 -0.23
C TYR A 295 -6.75 4.46 -0.04
N VAL A 296 -6.13 5.00 -1.08
CA VAL A 296 -4.76 5.54 -1.00
C VAL A 296 -4.67 6.65 0.04
N SER A 297 -5.67 7.51 0.12
CA SER A 297 -5.71 8.61 1.09
C SER A 297 -5.80 8.10 2.53
N VAL A 298 -6.67 7.14 2.79
CA VAL A 298 -6.82 6.48 4.08
C VAL A 298 -5.55 5.72 4.48
N ASN A 299 -4.98 4.94 3.55
CA ASN A 299 -3.77 4.16 3.78
C ASN A 299 -2.57 5.06 4.15
N SER A 300 -2.50 6.28 3.61
CA SER A 300 -1.45 7.24 3.94
C SER A 300 -1.49 7.65 5.42
N VAL A 301 -2.68 7.86 5.99
CA VAL A 301 -2.85 8.14 7.42
C VAL A 301 -2.51 6.91 8.28
N THR A 302 -2.87 5.72 7.81
CA THR A 302 -2.53 4.45 8.49
C THR A 302 -1.01 4.24 8.54
N GLN A 303 -0.28 4.52 7.46
CA GLN A 303 1.18 4.46 7.45
C GLN A 303 1.80 5.50 8.38
N ALA A 304 1.24 6.72 8.46
CA ALA A 304 1.64 7.73 9.43
C ALA A 304 1.42 7.23 10.86
N CYS A 305 0.24 6.70 11.17
CA CYS A 305 -0.06 6.12 12.48
C CYS A 305 0.97 5.05 12.89
N MET A 306 1.30 4.15 11.97
CA MET A 306 2.29 3.09 12.19
C MET A 306 3.68 3.66 12.50
N SER A 307 4.18 4.60 11.69
CA SER A 307 5.53 5.17 11.84
C SER A 307 5.64 6.01 13.12
N PHE A 308 4.65 6.87 13.40
CA PHE A 308 4.61 7.68 14.63
C PHE A 308 4.50 6.81 15.88
N THR A 309 3.66 5.77 15.86
CA THR A 309 3.54 4.83 16.96
C THR A 309 4.85 4.09 17.20
N SER A 310 5.53 3.65 16.13
CA SER A 310 6.78 2.91 16.25
C SER A 310 7.92 3.77 16.81
N GLN A 311 8.05 5.04 16.38
CA GLN A 311 9.03 5.95 16.96
C GLN A 311 8.75 6.21 18.45
N ASN A 312 7.48 6.49 18.80
CA ASN A 312 7.10 6.73 20.20
C ASN A 312 7.23 5.46 21.09
N TYR A 313 7.09 4.27 20.50
CA TYR A 313 7.40 3.01 21.15
C TYR A 313 8.89 2.91 21.46
N GLY A 314 9.76 3.28 20.52
CA GLY A 314 11.23 3.28 20.70
C GLY A 314 11.70 4.16 21.87
N VAL A 315 11.12 5.35 22.03
CA VAL A 315 11.42 6.29 23.13
C VAL A 315 10.57 6.08 24.37
N ARG A 316 9.83 4.98 24.47
CA ARG A 316 8.98 4.61 25.63
C ARG A 316 7.99 5.70 26.06
N LYS A 317 7.28 6.32 25.10
CA LYS A 317 6.25 7.34 25.35
C LYS A 317 4.82 6.79 25.13
N PRO A 318 4.30 5.89 26.01
CA PRO A 318 3.03 5.20 25.80
C PRO A 318 1.82 6.16 25.68
N LYS A 319 1.75 7.21 26.52
CA LYS A 319 0.68 8.22 26.45
C LYS A 319 0.65 8.95 25.11
N ARG A 320 1.83 9.18 24.50
CA ARG A 320 1.90 9.83 23.20
C ARG A 320 1.47 8.89 22.07
N MET A 321 1.73 7.58 22.20
CA MET A 321 1.21 6.58 21.24
C MET A 321 -0.32 6.58 21.19
N ASP A 322 -0.98 6.68 22.35
CA ASP A 322 -2.45 6.79 22.44
C ASP A 322 -2.95 8.07 21.75
N ARG A 323 -2.27 9.19 21.99
CA ARG A 323 -2.64 10.46 21.37
C ARG A 323 -2.43 10.42 19.85
N VAL A 324 -1.36 9.79 19.36
CA VAL A 324 -1.13 9.56 17.93
C VAL A 324 -2.29 8.82 17.29
N LEU A 325 -2.78 7.74 17.92
CA LEU A 325 -3.94 7.00 17.40
C LEU A 325 -5.18 7.89 17.31
N VAL A 326 -5.50 8.65 18.38
CA VAL A 326 -6.66 9.55 18.41
C VAL A 326 -6.56 10.63 17.32
N ASP A 327 -5.40 11.28 17.20
CA ASP A 327 -5.19 12.32 16.19
C ASP A 327 -5.24 11.74 14.76
N CYS A 328 -4.75 10.49 14.55
CA CYS A 328 -4.91 9.77 13.28
C CYS A 328 -6.38 9.40 13.00
N MET A 329 -7.17 9.03 14.03
CA MET A 329 -8.61 8.75 13.89
C MET A 329 -9.35 10.00 13.41
N ILE A 330 -9.05 11.16 14.01
CA ILE A 330 -9.65 12.43 13.61
C ILE A 330 -9.25 12.78 12.17
N LEU A 331 -7.95 12.71 11.85
CA LEU A 331 -7.46 13.04 10.52
C LEU A 331 -8.03 12.10 9.45
N SER A 332 -8.03 10.78 9.71
CA SER A 332 -8.59 9.78 8.81
C SER A 332 -10.09 9.98 8.61
N PHE A 333 -10.85 10.30 9.67
CA PHE A 333 -12.26 10.60 9.57
C PHE A 333 -12.51 11.82 8.68
N VAL A 334 -11.82 12.93 8.94
CA VAL A 334 -12.00 14.18 8.17
C VAL A 334 -11.66 13.96 6.70
N VAL A 335 -10.51 13.34 6.42
CA VAL A 335 -10.07 13.11 5.05
C VAL A 335 -11.00 12.15 4.30
N SER A 336 -11.30 10.99 4.89
CA SER A 336 -12.13 9.97 4.21
C SER A 336 -13.59 10.40 4.09
N PHE A 337 -14.13 11.11 5.07
CA PHE A 337 -15.51 11.63 5.00
C PHE A 337 -15.63 12.75 3.98
N ALA A 338 -14.70 13.71 3.96
CA ALA A 338 -14.68 14.78 2.98
C ALA A 338 -14.54 14.26 1.55
N MET A 339 -13.58 13.34 1.33
CA MET A 339 -13.38 12.71 0.03
C MET A 339 -14.54 11.81 -0.37
N GLY A 340 -15.10 11.05 0.56
CA GLY A 340 -16.27 10.19 0.32
C GLY A 340 -17.51 10.98 -0.06
N CYS A 341 -17.82 12.04 0.68
CA CYS A 341 -18.90 12.97 0.33
C CYS A 341 -18.66 13.67 -1.01
N GLY A 342 -17.40 14.11 -1.26
CA GLY A 342 -17.02 14.68 -2.55
C GLY A 342 -17.18 13.69 -3.70
N ALA A 343 -16.74 12.44 -3.53
CA ALA A 343 -16.90 11.38 -4.52
C ALA A 343 -18.38 11.06 -4.80
N TYR A 344 -19.25 11.12 -3.80
CA TYR A 344 -20.68 10.94 -4.01
C TYR A 344 -21.32 12.16 -4.70
N PHE A 345 -21.02 13.38 -4.24
CA PHE A 345 -21.59 14.61 -4.77
C PHE A 345 -21.20 14.85 -6.24
N PHE A 346 -19.91 14.65 -6.56
CA PHE A 346 -19.39 14.74 -7.93
C PHE A 346 -19.44 13.40 -8.66
N GLY A 347 -20.11 12.39 -8.11
CA GLY A 347 -20.18 11.02 -8.64
C GLY A 347 -20.59 10.93 -10.11
N PRO A 348 -21.67 11.62 -10.56
CA PRO A 348 -22.05 11.60 -11.96
C PRO A 348 -20.97 12.10 -12.91
N GLN A 349 -20.23 13.16 -12.53
CA GLN A 349 -19.13 13.72 -13.32
C GLN A 349 -17.91 12.78 -13.32
N LEU A 350 -17.59 12.18 -12.17
CA LEU A 350 -16.49 11.23 -12.05
C LEU A 350 -16.75 9.95 -12.85
N LEU A 351 -17.97 9.42 -12.80
CA LEU A 351 -18.36 8.24 -13.56
C LEU A 351 -18.39 8.52 -15.08
N LYS A 352 -18.75 9.73 -15.51
CA LYS A 352 -18.70 10.14 -16.93
C LYS A 352 -17.29 10.12 -17.52
N ILE A 353 -16.24 10.15 -16.71
CA ILE A 353 -14.86 9.96 -17.20
C ILE A 353 -14.68 8.55 -17.77
N TYR A 354 -15.43 7.56 -17.26
CA TYR A 354 -15.31 6.15 -17.63
C TYR A 354 -16.35 5.67 -18.61
N THR A 355 -17.56 6.28 -18.63
CA THR A 355 -18.68 5.84 -19.45
C THR A 355 -19.69 6.97 -19.72
N GLU A 356 -20.29 6.97 -20.90
CA GLU A 356 -21.38 7.87 -21.23
C GLU A 356 -22.78 7.21 -21.09
N ASP A 357 -22.84 5.89 -20.84
CA ASP A 357 -24.11 5.16 -20.70
C ASP A 357 -24.82 5.55 -19.39
N PRO A 358 -26.04 6.15 -19.48
CA PRO A 358 -26.79 6.58 -18.30
C PRO A 358 -27.13 5.46 -17.33
N LYS A 359 -27.36 4.22 -17.85
CA LYS A 359 -27.67 3.05 -17.00
C LYS A 359 -26.46 2.62 -16.18
N VAL A 360 -25.26 2.65 -16.76
CA VAL A 360 -24.01 2.35 -16.08
C VAL A 360 -23.72 3.42 -15.03
N ILE A 361 -23.93 4.70 -15.36
CA ILE A 361 -23.77 5.81 -14.40
C ILE A 361 -24.74 5.65 -13.22
N GLN A 362 -26.00 5.33 -13.49
CA GLN A 362 -27.00 5.12 -12.44
C GLN A 362 -26.59 3.97 -11.51
N CYS A 363 -26.15 2.84 -12.06
CA CYS A 363 -25.65 1.70 -11.30
C CYS A 363 -24.41 2.07 -10.47
N GLY A 364 -23.45 2.79 -11.07
CA GLY A 364 -22.27 3.29 -10.37
C GLY A 364 -22.64 4.23 -9.22
N MET A 365 -23.61 5.11 -9.41
CA MET A 365 -24.12 6.01 -8.34
C MET A 365 -24.77 5.25 -7.19
N GLU A 366 -25.54 4.19 -7.48
CA GLU A 366 -26.08 3.32 -6.44
C GLU A 366 -24.96 2.68 -5.60
N ILE A 367 -23.90 2.20 -6.24
CA ILE A 367 -22.74 1.63 -5.55
C ILE A 367 -22.02 2.69 -4.69
N LEU A 368 -21.78 3.88 -5.26
CA LEU A 368 -21.14 4.99 -4.53
C LEU A 368 -21.95 5.41 -3.30
N ALA A 369 -23.28 5.43 -3.38
CA ALA A 369 -24.15 5.83 -2.27
C ALA A 369 -23.94 4.99 -1.00
N TYR A 370 -23.75 3.67 -1.15
CA TYR A 370 -23.58 2.77 0.00
C TYR A 370 -22.14 2.68 0.50
N THR A 371 -21.16 3.00 -0.33
CA THR A 371 -19.76 2.77 0.00
C THR A 371 -18.99 4.05 0.31
N THR A 372 -19.13 5.12 -0.48
CA THR A 372 -18.27 6.31 -0.33
C THR A 372 -18.60 7.12 0.92
N VAL A 373 -19.88 7.31 1.25
CA VAL A 373 -20.30 8.05 2.45
C VAL A 373 -19.87 7.32 3.72
N THR A 374 -19.86 5.98 3.71
CA THR A 374 -19.45 5.14 4.84
C THR A 374 -17.96 4.81 4.82
N TYR A 375 -17.18 5.31 3.85
CA TYR A 375 -15.77 4.95 3.65
C TYR A 375 -14.87 5.35 4.82
N PHE A 376 -15.30 6.33 5.63
CA PHE A 376 -14.60 6.67 6.88
C PHE A 376 -14.48 5.48 7.84
N LEU A 377 -15.43 4.54 7.81
CA LEU A 377 -15.34 3.29 8.60
C LEU A 377 -14.15 2.43 8.16
N CYS A 378 -13.89 2.35 6.85
CA CYS A 378 -12.70 1.66 6.33
C CYS A 378 -11.42 2.26 6.91
N GLY A 379 -11.34 3.61 6.94
CA GLY A 379 -10.22 4.32 7.56
C GLY A 379 -10.03 4.01 9.03
N GLN A 380 -11.11 4.03 9.81
CA GLN A 380 -11.06 3.70 11.22
C GLN A 380 -10.63 2.23 11.44
N MET A 381 -11.12 1.32 10.61
CA MET A 381 -10.77 -0.09 10.68
C MET A 381 -9.26 -0.33 10.50
N ASP A 382 -8.60 0.37 9.57
CA ASP A 382 -7.19 0.14 9.24
C ASP A 382 -6.21 0.80 10.23
N LEU A 383 -6.66 1.79 11.00
CA LEU A 383 -5.82 2.49 11.98
C LEU A 383 -5.38 1.61 13.15
N PHE A 384 -6.27 0.74 13.66
CA PHE A 384 -5.94 -0.15 14.78
C PHE A 384 -4.84 -1.16 14.42
N PRO A 385 -4.92 -1.89 13.27
CA PRO A 385 -3.80 -2.67 12.78
C PRO A 385 -2.53 -1.85 12.56
N GLY A 386 -2.65 -0.63 12.04
CA GLY A 386 -1.53 0.29 11.87
C GLY A 386 -0.80 0.60 13.17
N ALA A 387 -1.54 0.99 14.21
CA ALA A 387 -1.00 1.24 15.55
C ALA A 387 -0.38 -0.02 16.17
N LEU A 388 -1.06 -1.17 16.08
CA LEU A 388 -0.56 -2.45 16.61
C LEU A 388 0.72 -2.91 15.90
N ARG A 389 0.82 -2.71 14.57
CA ARG A 389 2.06 -2.94 13.79
C ARG A 389 3.19 -2.03 14.26
N GLY A 390 2.91 -0.74 14.52
CA GLY A 390 3.87 0.20 15.09
C GLY A 390 4.41 -0.26 16.44
N MET A 391 3.59 -0.95 17.26
CA MET A 391 4.02 -1.60 18.49
C MET A 391 4.74 -2.94 18.27
N GLY A 392 4.91 -3.40 17.02
CA GLY A 392 5.52 -4.70 16.69
C GLY A 392 4.58 -5.89 16.85
N ARG A 393 3.27 -5.68 16.91
CA ARG A 393 2.24 -6.71 17.09
C ARG A 393 1.34 -6.80 15.85
N SER A 394 1.75 -7.59 14.87
CA SER A 394 1.07 -7.67 13.55
C SER A 394 0.19 -8.90 13.36
N GLY A 395 0.50 -10.02 14.04
CA GLY A 395 -0.20 -11.29 13.80
C GLY A 395 -1.67 -11.28 14.23
N VAL A 396 -1.97 -10.79 15.44
CA VAL A 396 -3.35 -10.77 15.94
C VAL A 396 -4.26 -9.85 15.11
N PRO A 397 -3.86 -8.58 14.83
CA PRO A 397 -4.68 -7.71 13.99
C PRO A 397 -4.87 -8.25 12.57
N MET A 398 -3.90 -8.97 12.00
CA MET A 398 -4.07 -9.67 10.73
C MET A 398 -5.23 -10.68 10.80
N ILE A 399 -5.21 -11.59 11.78
CA ILE A 399 -6.24 -12.62 11.94
C ILE A 399 -7.63 -11.98 12.11
N LEU A 400 -7.73 -10.95 12.95
CA LEU A 400 -9.00 -10.25 13.20
C LEU A 400 -9.51 -9.53 11.94
N SER A 401 -8.63 -8.91 11.16
CA SER A 401 -9.02 -8.29 9.89
C SER A 401 -9.49 -9.33 8.86
N ILE A 402 -8.82 -10.48 8.79
CA ILE A 402 -9.23 -11.56 7.88
C ILE A 402 -10.60 -12.12 8.30
N ILE A 403 -10.80 -12.44 9.57
CA ILE A 403 -12.08 -12.95 10.07
C ILE A 403 -13.18 -11.91 9.89
N GLY A 404 -12.92 -10.65 10.28
CA GLY A 404 -13.93 -9.59 10.27
C GLY A 404 -14.28 -9.13 8.86
N THR A 405 -13.29 -8.90 8.01
CA THR A 405 -13.55 -8.39 6.66
C THR A 405 -13.87 -9.52 5.69
N VAL A 406 -13.01 -10.53 5.60
CA VAL A 406 -13.16 -11.60 4.61
C VAL A 406 -14.18 -12.63 5.07
N GLY A 407 -14.09 -13.07 6.32
CA GLY A 407 -15.02 -14.07 6.89
C GLY A 407 -16.47 -13.58 6.86
N LEU A 408 -16.74 -12.37 7.33
CA LEU A 408 -18.09 -11.80 7.28
C LEU A 408 -18.60 -11.63 5.85
N ARG A 409 -17.76 -11.19 4.90
CA ARG A 409 -18.16 -11.09 3.48
C ARG A 409 -18.50 -12.42 2.86
N ILE A 410 -17.75 -13.48 3.18
CA ILE A 410 -18.06 -14.85 2.74
C ILE A 410 -19.43 -15.28 3.27
N VAL A 411 -19.66 -15.12 4.57
CA VAL A 411 -20.96 -15.43 5.19
C VAL A 411 -22.08 -14.60 4.55
N TRP A 412 -21.83 -13.34 4.25
CA TRP A 412 -22.79 -12.44 3.61
C TRP A 412 -23.13 -12.87 2.18
N ILE A 413 -22.10 -13.16 1.37
CA ILE A 413 -22.28 -13.56 -0.04
C ILE A 413 -22.98 -14.90 -0.17
N PHE A 414 -22.68 -15.88 0.68
CA PHE A 414 -23.27 -17.22 0.58
C PHE A 414 -24.52 -17.40 1.46
N GLY A 415 -24.71 -16.62 2.50
CA GLY A 415 -25.85 -16.73 3.43
C GLY A 415 -26.96 -15.71 3.18
N ILE A 416 -26.65 -14.42 3.17
CA ILE A 416 -27.62 -13.33 3.13
C ILE A 416 -27.97 -12.95 1.68
N PHE A 417 -26.97 -12.78 0.85
CA PHE A 417 -27.13 -12.30 -0.53
C PHE A 417 -28.01 -13.21 -1.40
N PRO A 418 -27.97 -14.57 -1.32
CA PRO A 418 -28.85 -15.43 -2.12
C PRO A 418 -30.34 -15.24 -1.81
N ALA A 419 -30.67 -14.91 -0.55
CA ALA A 419 -32.05 -14.66 -0.12
C ALA A 419 -32.60 -13.32 -0.58
N HIS A 420 -31.72 -12.32 -0.78
CA HIS A 420 -32.10 -10.94 -1.13
C HIS A 420 -31.16 -10.38 -2.22
N ARG A 421 -31.27 -10.93 -3.45
CA ARG A 421 -30.40 -10.58 -4.58
C ARG A 421 -30.63 -9.13 -5.04
N SER A 422 -29.84 -8.20 -4.54
CA SER A 422 -29.77 -6.82 -5.00
C SER A 422 -28.38 -6.23 -4.81
N LEU A 423 -28.00 -5.27 -5.66
CA LEU A 423 -26.73 -4.54 -5.51
C LEU A 423 -26.65 -3.86 -4.14
N LYS A 424 -27.75 -3.28 -3.67
CA LYS A 424 -27.85 -2.69 -2.34
C LYS A 424 -27.42 -3.66 -1.23
N VAL A 425 -27.98 -4.87 -1.20
CA VAL A 425 -27.64 -5.88 -0.18
C VAL A 425 -26.18 -6.30 -0.32
N LEU A 426 -25.67 -6.43 -1.54
CA LEU A 426 -24.28 -6.79 -1.77
C LEU A 426 -23.32 -5.73 -1.22
N PHE A 427 -23.57 -4.43 -1.48
CA PHE A 427 -22.67 -3.34 -1.07
C PHE A 427 -22.82 -2.92 0.40
N ILE A 428 -23.94 -3.22 1.08
CA ILE A 428 -24.08 -3.07 2.53
C ILE A 428 -23.11 -4.02 3.28
N SER A 429 -22.64 -5.10 2.64
CA SER A 429 -21.60 -5.96 3.22
C SER A 429 -20.30 -5.21 3.57
N TYR A 430 -19.97 -4.10 2.85
CA TYR A 430 -18.80 -3.29 3.14
C TYR A 430 -18.88 -2.61 4.54
N PRO A 431 -19.84 -1.70 4.77
CA PRO A 431 -19.94 -1.06 6.08
C PRO A 431 -20.22 -2.07 7.21
N ALA A 432 -20.99 -3.13 6.97
CA ALA A 432 -21.22 -4.18 7.94
C ALA A 432 -19.93 -4.87 8.37
N SER A 433 -19.09 -5.26 7.39
CA SER A 433 -17.79 -5.89 7.66
C SER A 433 -16.81 -4.93 8.34
N TRP A 434 -16.80 -3.66 7.96
CA TRP A 434 -15.96 -2.65 8.59
C TRP A 434 -16.31 -2.42 10.05
N ILE A 435 -17.61 -2.24 10.37
CA ILE A 435 -18.08 -2.05 11.76
C ILE A 435 -17.72 -3.28 12.60
N PHE A 436 -17.99 -4.48 12.12
CA PHE A 436 -17.69 -5.71 12.84
C PHE A 436 -16.18 -5.84 13.12
N THR A 437 -15.36 -5.55 12.11
CA THR A 437 -13.90 -5.58 12.24
C THR A 437 -13.39 -4.51 13.22
N ILE A 438 -13.94 -3.28 13.18
CA ILE A 438 -13.60 -2.22 14.12
C ILE A 438 -13.83 -2.68 15.56
N VAL A 439 -15.00 -3.25 15.85
CA VAL A 439 -15.32 -3.72 17.21
C VAL A 439 -14.29 -4.73 17.70
N MET A 440 -13.95 -5.74 16.87
CA MET A 440 -12.93 -6.72 17.23
C MET A 440 -11.54 -6.10 17.41
N GLN A 441 -11.16 -5.16 16.54
CA GLN A 441 -9.88 -4.48 16.62
C GLN A 441 -9.75 -3.57 17.83
N VAL A 442 -10.83 -2.86 18.22
CA VAL A 442 -10.87 -2.01 19.43
C VAL A 442 -10.65 -2.88 20.68
N ILE A 443 -11.36 -4.00 20.77
CA ILE A 443 -11.20 -4.95 21.90
C ILE A 443 -9.77 -5.47 21.97
N CYS A 444 -9.22 -5.93 20.83
CA CYS A 444 -7.84 -6.39 20.75
C CYS A 444 -6.84 -5.30 21.15
N PHE A 445 -7.01 -4.09 20.58
CA PHE A 445 -6.14 -2.95 20.88
C PHE A 445 -6.13 -2.63 22.38
N TRP A 446 -7.27 -2.65 23.04
CA TRP A 446 -7.36 -2.38 24.47
C TRP A 446 -6.54 -3.36 25.31
N PHE A 447 -6.59 -4.68 25.00
CA PHE A 447 -5.79 -5.69 25.70
C PHE A 447 -4.30 -5.56 25.40
N VAL A 448 -3.93 -5.41 24.13
CA VAL A 448 -2.52 -5.30 23.72
C VAL A 448 -1.90 -4.01 24.26
N ARG A 449 -2.61 -2.89 24.17
CA ARG A 449 -2.18 -1.60 24.71
C ARG A 449 -1.84 -1.69 26.19
N ARG A 450 -2.73 -2.28 27.00
CA ARG A 450 -2.48 -2.45 28.44
C ARG A 450 -1.19 -3.22 28.71
N LYS A 451 -0.98 -4.32 28.00
CA LYS A 451 0.23 -5.14 28.14
C LYS A 451 1.48 -4.36 27.73
N VAL A 452 1.42 -3.66 26.60
CA VAL A 452 2.52 -2.86 26.07
C VAL A 452 2.85 -1.70 27.02
N HIS A 453 1.84 -0.99 27.54
CA HIS A 453 2.06 0.11 28.48
C HIS A 453 2.79 -0.35 29.75
N ARG A 454 2.38 -1.47 30.35
CA ARG A 454 3.06 -2.04 31.53
C ARG A 454 4.50 -2.39 31.20
N GLN A 455 4.76 -3.03 30.06
CA GLN A 455 6.12 -3.37 29.61
C GLN A 455 7.01 -2.11 29.43
N LEU A 456 6.47 -1.04 28.85
CA LEU A 456 7.24 0.19 28.64
C LEU A 456 7.50 0.99 29.92
N LEU A 457 6.59 0.91 30.90
CA LEU A 457 6.73 1.60 32.20
C LEU A 457 7.55 0.79 33.23
N GLY A 458 7.94 -0.44 32.89
CA GLY A 458 8.71 -1.30 33.82
C GLY A 458 7.86 -1.90 34.93
N GLU A 459 6.54 -1.83 34.83
CA GLU A 459 5.62 -2.49 35.75
C GLU A 459 5.58 -3.98 35.40
N ASN A 460 6.17 -4.82 36.27
CA ASN A 460 6.15 -6.27 36.11
C ASN A 460 4.70 -6.78 35.99
N ALA A 461 4.47 -7.67 35.01
CA ALA A 461 3.15 -8.29 34.75
C ALA A 461 2.79 -9.31 35.81
#